data_d89de76f592b6f279998c229817ed3dd
#
_entry.id   d89de76f592b6f279998c229817ed3dd
#
_cell.length_a   1.000
_cell.length_b   1.000
_cell.length_c   1.000
_cell.angle_alpha   90.00
_cell.angle_beta   90.00
_cell.angle_gamma   90.00
#
_symmetry.space_group_name_H-M   'P 1'
#
loop_
_entity.id
_entity.type
_entity.pdbx_description
1 polymer ?
#
loop_
_entity_poly.entity_id
_entity_poly.type
_entity_poly.pdbx_seq_one_letter_code
_entity_poly.pdbx_strand_id
1 'polypeptide(L)'
;MKGRFFMKRIIGFILAIVMLASTASLLSCGQDASAPEGTVTRLTVDINPSIEFMVDDQNKIISVTALNDDGGILIAGESFIGKTPEEAVELTVRLAADTGYLVKGNVEADENTVKISVSGDTKYADALRKDIESKADQVMKSLDIAGKIEKVEALKTEALAALALETALVTEEEAAEMTDEELYKVISAGRIETALLLTEEMRQAYYTAKDHKIAFAEREETAKVIEAMGGIYTLVHVGYKTALEAYSKAIIAIDEFRYNTLVSPESDYQKSLAELREAKTELLKQKTYTASLDVNGEEYTSASITLQMSEETYNKALAAYEQLGATANKALEELVSALREAETYLISLEESFSDDIKAELSAKAKDIENAMNTYKDNFFAEFEAAHKEDILAMEESLKAQKQELIDSVKNADN
;
A
#
# COMPACT_ATOMS: atom_id res chain seq x y z
N MET A 1 10.19 13.71 26.09
CA MET A 1 10.93 14.84 25.49
C MET A 1 12.15 14.41 24.63
N LYS A 2 12.56 13.14 24.62
CA LYS A 2 13.72 12.65 23.82
C LYS A 2 13.34 12.21 22.40
N GLY A 3 12.12 11.76 22.15
CA GLY A 3 11.64 11.32 20.81
C GLY A 3 11.58 12.44 19.76
N ARG A 4 11.23 13.65 20.18
CA ARG A 4 11.15 14.84 19.29
C ARG A 4 12.48 15.20 18.58
N PHE A 5 13.62 14.77 19.11
CA PHE A 5 14.93 15.02 18.50
C PHE A 5 15.30 13.99 17.43
N PHE A 6 14.71 12.80 17.51
CA PHE A 6 15.00 11.68 16.62
C PHE A 6 14.26 11.83 15.29
N MET A 7 12.96 12.12 15.34
CA MET A 7 12.14 12.33 14.13
C MET A 7 12.61 13.49 13.27
N LYS A 8 13.09 14.60 13.89
CA LYS A 8 13.67 15.72 13.14
C LYS A 8 14.95 15.36 12.38
N ARG A 9 15.67 14.31 12.77
CA ARG A 9 16.86 13.82 12.06
C ARG A 9 16.51 12.85 10.93
N ILE A 10 15.53 11.99 11.10
CA ILE A 10 15.06 11.06 10.04
C ILE A 10 14.39 11.85 8.92
N ILE A 11 13.49 12.78 9.25
CA ILE A 11 12.86 13.66 8.27
C ILE A 11 13.91 14.53 7.55
N GLY A 12 14.95 14.98 8.25
CA GLY A 12 16.07 15.73 7.66
C GLY A 12 16.92 14.90 6.70
N PHE A 13 17.04 13.59 6.89
CA PHE A 13 17.86 12.71 6.04
C PHE A 13 17.09 12.28 4.76
N ILE A 14 15.81 12.02 4.88
CA ILE A 14 14.93 11.73 3.72
C ILE A 14 14.75 12.97 2.84
N LEU A 15 14.64 14.16 3.42
CA LEU A 15 14.62 15.44 2.69
C LEU A 15 15.94 15.73 1.93
N ALA A 16 17.09 15.23 2.39
CA ALA A 16 18.37 15.43 1.72
C ALA A 16 18.50 14.61 0.42
N ILE A 17 17.81 13.47 0.31
CA ILE A 17 17.82 12.64 -0.92
C ILE A 17 16.90 13.24 -1.99
N VAL A 18 15.81 13.91 -1.59
CA VAL A 18 14.88 14.58 -2.51
C VAL A 18 15.45 15.90 -3.08
N MET A 19 16.39 16.57 -2.40
CA MET A 19 16.93 17.86 -2.83
C MET A 19 18.03 17.81 -3.92
N LEU A 20 18.45 16.63 -4.39
CA LEU A 20 19.55 16.50 -5.36
C LEU A 20 19.12 16.40 -6.83
N ALA A 21 17.82 16.54 -7.13
CA ALA A 21 17.29 16.39 -8.50
C ALA A 21 16.69 17.65 -9.13
N SER A 22 16.89 18.85 -8.59
CA SER A 22 16.25 20.05 -9.14
C SER A 22 17.19 21.14 -9.57
N THR A 23 17.50 21.17 -10.91
CA THR A 23 17.71 22.43 -11.64
C THR A 23 17.23 22.26 -13.09
N ALA A 24 16.22 23.00 -13.42
CA ALA A 24 15.83 23.59 -14.71
C ALA A 24 14.36 23.31 -15.12
N SER A 25 13.52 24.33 -15.02
CA SER A 25 12.90 24.95 -16.18
C SER A 25 11.93 26.04 -15.75
N LEU A 26 12.09 27.21 -16.32
CA LEU A 26 11.26 28.39 -16.13
C LEU A 26 10.21 28.50 -17.21
N LEU A 27 9.07 29.09 -16.81
CA LEU A 27 8.07 29.82 -17.62
C LEU A 27 6.91 29.03 -18.20
N SER A 28 5.81 29.07 -17.46
CA SER A 28 4.49 29.26 -18.05
C SER A 28 3.66 30.12 -17.10
N CYS A 29 3.16 31.26 -17.59
CA CYS A 29 2.25 32.15 -16.88
C CYS A 29 0.81 31.62 -16.99
N GLY A 30 0.32 31.03 -15.92
CA GLY A 30 -1.07 30.89 -15.54
C GLY A 30 -1.12 31.03 -14.05
N GLN A 31 -2.14 31.68 -13.47
CA GLN A 31 -2.29 31.75 -12.02
C GLN A 31 -2.67 30.35 -11.48
N ASP A 32 -1.74 29.43 -11.56
CA ASP A 32 -1.86 28.11 -10.99
C ASP A 32 -1.57 28.20 -9.49
N ALA A 33 -2.50 27.73 -8.66
CA ALA A 33 -2.26 27.56 -7.25
C ALA A 33 -1.16 26.50 -7.12
N SER A 34 0.09 26.94 -6.92
CA SER A 34 1.20 26.02 -6.66
C SER A 34 1.07 25.45 -5.24
N ALA A 35 1.45 24.19 -5.10
CA ALA A 35 1.53 23.57 -3.79
C ALA A 35 2.51 24.34 -2.90
N PRO A 36 2.26 24.50 -1.60
CA PRO A 36 3.23 25.04 -0.66
C PRO A 36 4.51 24.18 -0.66
N GLU A 37 5.68 24.80 -0.50
CA GLU A 37 6.97 24.12 -0.49
C GLU A 37 7.01 23.01 0.57
N GLY A 38 7.40 21.81 0.16
CA GLY A 38 7.51 20.64 1.01
C GLY A 38 6.18 19.93 1.33
N THR A 39 5.07 20.30 0.70
CA THR A 39 3.80 19.58 0.85
C THR A 39 3.75 18.31 -0.01
N VAL A 40 3.01 17.32 0.46
CA VAL A 40 2.66 16.12 -0.29
C VAL A 40 1.15 16.02 -0.38
N THR A 41 0.66 15.84 -1.60
CA THR A 41 -0.78 15.70 -1.88
C THR A 41 -1.10 14.26 -2.26
N ARG A 42 -2.10 13.70 -1.63
CA ARG A 42 -2.62 12.38 -1.96
C ARG A 42 -3.72 12.51 -3.03
N LEU A 43 -3.56 11.78 -4.12
CA LEU A 43 -4.54 11.63 -5.18
C LEU A 43 -4.97 10.17 -5.28
N THR A 44 -6.27 9.90 -5.22
CA THR A 44 -6.82 8.57 -5.46
C THR A 44 -7.70 8.58 -6.71
N VAL A 45 -7.51 7.60 -7.57
CA VAL A 45 -8.34 7.34 -8.76
C VAL A 45 -8.94 5.96 -8.60
N ASP A 46 -10.26 5.87 -8.48
CA ASP A 46 -11.00 4.62 -8.30
C ASP A 46 -11.97 4.44 -9.48
N ILE A 47 -11.66 3.46 -10.30
CA ILE A 47 -12.46 2.96 -11.41
C ILE A 47 -12.94 1.54 -11.08
N ASN A 48 -12.40 0.99 -9.96
CA ASN A 48 -12.36 -0.43 -9.64
C ASN A 48 -11.71 -1.25 -10.77
N PRO A 49 -10.44 -0.89 -11.14
CA PRO A 49 -9.24 -0.70 -10.30
C PRO A 49 -9.15 0.59 -9.47
N SER A 50 -8.48 0.51 -8.33
CA SER A 50 -8.26 1.64 -7.44
C SER A 50 -6.76 1.88 -7.19
N ILE A 51 -6.30 3.12 -7.44
CA ILE A 51 -4.89 3.50 -7.42
C ILE A 51 -4.71 4.79 -6.62
N GLU A 52 -3.66 4.81 -5.82
CA GLU A 52 -3.20 5.97 -5.07
C GLU A 52 -1.91 6.53 -5.65
N PHE A 53 -1.83 7.82 -5.75
CA PHE A 53 -0.63 8.58 -6.13
C PHE A 53 -0.28 9.57 -5.03
N MET A 54 1.01 9.68 -4.71
CA MET A 54 1.54 10.79 -3.93
C MET A 54 2.20 11.80 -4.87
N VAL A 55 1.84 13.06 -4.71
CA VAL A 55 2.25 14.18 -5.54
C VAL A 55 3.08 15.13 -4.70
N ASP A 56 4.27 15.50 -5.16
CA ASP A 56 5.13 16.48 -4.48
C ASP A 56 4.71 17.93 -4.76
N ASP A 57 5.41 18.87 -4.12
CA ASP A 57 5.23 20.32 -4.30
C ASP A 57 5.63 20.86 -5.69
N GLN A 58 6.28 20.01 -6.51
CA GLN A 58 6.63 20.31 -7.91
C GLN A 58 5.60 19.73 -8.89
N ASN A 59 4.44 19.27 -8.39
CA ASN A 59 3.38 18.64 -9.18
C ASN A 59 3.87 17.38 -9.93
N LYS A 60 4.68 16.54 -9.24
CA LYS A 60 5.18 15.27 -9.77
C LYS A 60 4.75 14.09 -8.91
N ILE A 61 4.44 12.98 -9.57
CA ILE A 61 4.18 11.70 -8.90
C ILE A 61 5.50 11.18 -8.31
N ILE A 62 5.52 10.98 -7.00
CA ILE A 62 6.64 10.42 -6.26
C ILE A 62 6.38 9.01 -5.74
N SER A 63 5.11 8.58 -5.70
CA SER A 63 4.72 7.22 -5.34
C SER A 63 3.45 6.82 -6.05
N VAL A 64 3.33 5.54 -6.40
CA VAL A 64 2.11 4.92 -6.92
C VAL A 64 1.85 3.63 -6.15
N THR A 65 0.60 3.42 -5.75
CA THR A 65 0.19 2.26 -4.95
C THR A 65 -1.13 1.73 -5.45
N ALA A 66 -1.20 0.43 -5.70
CA ALA A 66 -2.48 -0.24 -5.90
C ALA A 66 -3.24 -0.33 -4.57
N LEU A 67 -4.51 0.06 -4.57
CA LEU A 67 -5.38 -0.06 -3.39
C LEU A 67 -6.22 -1.34 -3.40
N ASN A 68 -6.27 -2.02 -4.54
CA ASN A 68 -6.89 -3.33 -4.71
C ASN A 68 -6.13 -4.15 -5.76
N ASP A 69 -6.50 -5.40 -5.91
CA ASP A 69 -5.86 -6.34 -6.85
C ASP A 69 -5.93 -5.85 -8.31
N ASP A 70 -7.08 -5.32 -8.72
CA ASP A 70 -7.25 -4.75 -10.06
C ASP A 70 -6.34 -3.54 -10.32
N GLY A 71 -6.13 -2.71 -9.30
CA GLY A 71 -5.14 -1.63 -9.34
C GLY A 71 -3.73 -2.17 -9.56
N GLY A 72 -3.38 -3.29 -8.91
CA GLY A 72 -2.12 -4.00 -9.10
C GLY A 72 -1.93 -4.47 -10.55
N ILE A 73 -2.96 -5.06 -11.14
CA ILE A 73 -2.96 -5.46 -12.56
C ILE A 73 -2.74 -4.23 -13.44
N LEU A 74 -3.43 -3.13 -13.18
CA LEU A 74 -3.40 -1.95 -14.03
C LEU A 74 -2.02 -1.27 -14.03
N ILE A 75 -1.39 -1.12 -12.86
CA ILE A 75 -0.09 -0.44 -12.75
C ILE A 75 1.10 -1.32 -13.10
N ALA A 76 0.94 -2.66 -13.18
CA ALA A 76 2.04 -3.60 -13.41
C ALA A 76 2.80 -3.27 -14.71
N GLY A 77 4.10 -3.03 -14.59
CA GLY A 77 4.99 -2.69 -15.71
C GLY A 77 4.86 -1.27 -16.25
N GLU A 78 4.05 -0.40 -15.61
CA GLU A 78 3.87 1.00 -16.04
C GLU A 78 4.80 1.95 -15.28
N SER A 79 5.13 3.07 -15.90
CA SER A 79 5.98 4.11 -15.29
C SER A 79 5.15 5.35 -14.98
N PHE A 80 4.83 5.55 -13.70
CA PHE A 80 4.10 6.71 -13.20
C PHE A 80 5.01 7.75 -12.55
N ILE A 81 6.10 7.32 -11.92
CA ILE A 81 7.01 8.20 -11.18
C ILE A 81 7.58 9.29 -12.09
N GLY A 82 7.55 10.54 -11.62
CA GLY A 82 8.02 11.72 -12.34
C GLY A 82 7.03 12.32 -13.35
N LYS A 83 5.89 11.65 -13.62
CA LYS A 83 4.77 12.22 -14.41
C LYS A 83 4.05 13.30 -13.62
N THR A 84 3.30 14.18 -14.33
CA THR A 84 2.33 15.03 -13.64
C THR A 84 1.08 14.22 -13.25
N PRO A 85 0.28 14.69 -12.28
CA PRO A 85 -0.99 14.04 -11.93
C PRO A 85 -1.93 13.85 -13.13
N GLU A 86 -2.00 14.83 -14.03
CA GLU A 86 -2.83 14.77 -15.24
C GLU A 86 -2.33 13.69 -16.20
N GLU A 87 -1.01 13.57 -16.40
CA GLU A 87 -0.41 12.49 -17.20
C GLU A 87 -0.67 11.11 -16.57
N ALA A 88 -0.61 11.02 -15.24
CA ALA A 88 -0.87 9.78 -14.51
C ALA A 88 -2.35 9.36 -14.65
N VAL A 89 -3.29 10.29 -14.50
CA VAL A 89 -4.72 10.03 -14.68
C VAL A 89 -5.05 9.69 -16.12
N GLU A 90 -4.47 10.39 -17.11
CA GLU A 90 -4.63 10.03 -18.52
C GLU A 90 -4.19 8.59 -18.78
N LEU A 91 -3.01 8.20 -18.29
CA LEU A 91 -2.50 6.84 -18.43
C LEU A 91 -3.44 5.83 -17.77
N THR A 92 -3.89 6.12 -16.53
CA THR A 92 -4.81 5.25 -15.78
C THR A 92 -6.13 5.03 -16.53
N VAL A 93 -6.76 6.09 -17.04
CA VAL A 93 -8.03 5.99 -17.77
C VAL A 93 -7.84 5.23 -19.09
N ARG A 94 -6.73 5.44 -19.81
CA ARG A 94 -6.43 4.67 -21.04
C ARG A 94 -6.21 3.20 -20.75
N LEU A 95 -5.43 2.87 -19.73
CA LEU A 95 -5.21 1.48 -19.31
C LEU A 95 -6.52 0.81 -18.88
N ALA A 96 -7.37 1.52 -18.14
CA ALA A 96 -8.69 1.01 -17.76
C ALA A 96 -9.60 0.74 -18.96
N ALA A 97 -9.53 1.58 -20.00
CA ALA A 97 -10.24 1.34 -21.25
C ALA A 97 -9.64 0.17 -22.04
N ASP A 98 -8.31 0.10 -22.14
CA ASP A 98 -7.63 -0.96 -22.89
C ASP A 98 -7.80 -2.35 -22.24
N THR A 99 -8.04 -2.41 -20.94
CA THR A 99 -8.26 -3.66 -20.17
C THR A 99 -9.74 -3.98 -19.93
N GLY A 100 -10.67 -3.14 -20.39
CA GLY A 100 -12.11 -3.37 -20.27
C GLY A 100 -12.75 -2.99 -18.92
N TYR A 101 -11.99 -2.36 -18.01
CA TYR A 101 -12.57 -1.78 -16.79
C TYR A 101 -13.42 -0.54 -17.07
N LEU A 102 -13.11 0.20 -18.14
CA LEU A 102 -13.97 1.19 -18.75
C LEU A 102 -14.41 0.67 -20.11
N VAL A 103 -15.71 0.51 -20.32
CA VAL A 103 -16.29 -0.16 -21.48
C VAL A 103 -16.84 0.87 -22.45
N LYS A 104 -16.53 0.68 -23.74
CA LYS A 104 -17.10 1.44 -24.87
C LYS A 104 -18.43 0.80 -25.32
N GLY A 105 -19.24 1.55 -26.07
CA GLY A 105 -20.44 1.02 -26.70
C GLY A 105 -21.69 1.14 -25.86
N ASN A 106 -22.56 0.13 -25.92
CA ASN A 106 -23.90 0.12 -25.30
C ASN A 106 -23.85 -0.20 -23.82
N VAL A 107 -23.40 0.73 -23.00
CA VAL A 107 -23.37 0.64 -21.53
C VAL A 107 -23.98 1.90 -20.92
N GLU A 108 -24.58 1.76 -19.75
CA GLU A 108 -25.06 2.91 -18.98
C GLU A 108 -23.86 3.71 -18.43
N ALA A 109 -23.97 5.05 -18.41
CA ALA A 109 -22.87 5.90 -17.94
C ALA A 109 -22.44 5.58 -16.50
N ASP A 110 -23.35 5.09 -15.66
CA ASP A 110 -23.07 4.69 -14.28
C ASP A 110 -22.17 3.46 -14.16
N GLU A 111 -22.07 2.65 -15.20
CA GLU A 111 -21.17 1.50 -15.27
C GLU A 111 -19.71 1.89 -15.49
N ASN A 112 -19.48 3.09 -16.06
CA ASN A 112 -18.18 3.69 -16.28
C ASN A 112 -17.97 4.87 -15.33
N THR A 113 -17.85 4.62 -14.03
CA THR A 113 -17.65 5.66 -13.03
C THR A 113 -16.19 5.80 -12.68
N VAL A 114 -15.64 7.02 -12.77
CA VAL A 114 -14.30 7.37 -12.29
C VAL A 114 -14.46 8.24 -11.05
N LYS A 115 -14.04 7.74 -9.89
CA LYS A 115 -14.08 8.47 -8.63
C LYS A 115 -12.71 9.08 -8.37
N ILE A 116 -12.67 10.36 -8.04
CA ILE A 116 -11.45 11.11 -7.79
C ILE A 116 -11.50 11.73 -6.40
N SER A 117 -10.47 11.47 -5.60
CA SER A 117 -10.25 12.12 -4.31
C SER A 117 -8.87 12.78 -4.30
N VAL A 118 -8.82 14.03 -3.86
CA VAL A 118 -7.57 14.78 -3.68
C VAL A 118 -7.56 15.37 -2.28
N SER A 119 -6.48 15.15 -1.56
CA SER A 119 -6.27 15.59 -0.17
C SER A 119 -5.00 16.45 -0.08
N GLY A 120 -4.87 17.24 0.99
CA GLY A 120 -3.77 18.17 1.19
C GLY A 120 -4.24 19.59 1.42
N ASP A 121 -3.44 20.61 1.08
CA ASP A 121 -3.89 22.03 1.17
C ASP A 121 -5.14 22.26 0.31
N THR A 122 -6.18 22.81 0.93
CA THR A 122 -7.52 22.86 0.32
C THR A 122 -7.61 23.64 -0.97
N LYS A 123 -6.81 24.72 -1.14
CA LYS A 123 -6.85 25.55 -2.35
C LYS A 123 -6.17 24.85 -3.51
N TYR A 124 -5.00 24.29 -3.26
CA TYR A 124 -4.25 23.52 -4.24
C TYR A 124 -5.00 22.22 -4.58
N ALA A 125 -5.48 21.49 -3.58
CA ALA A 125 -6.23 20.26 -3.77
C ALA A 125 -7.51 20.48 -4.60
N ASP A 126 -8.23 21.59 -4.38
CA ASP A 126 -9.42 21.94 -5.16
C ASP A 126 -9.09 22.30 -6.63
N ALA A 127 -7.97 22.97 -6.89
CA ALA A 127 -7.51 23.27 -8.24
C ALA A 127 -7.08 21.99 -8.95
N LEU A 128 -6.17 21.23 -8.33
CA LEU A 128 -5.66 19.96 -8.85
C LEU A 128 -6.80 18.98 -9.15
N ARG A 129 -7.77 18.83 -8.25
CA ARG A 129 -8.92 17.96 -8.49
C ARG A 129 -9.69 18.35 -9.76
N LYS A 130 -9.98 19.65 -9.96
CA LYS A 130 -10.71 20.12 -11.15
C LYS A 130 -9.94 19.84 -12.44
N ASP A 131 -8.63 20.02 -12.42
CA ASP A 131 -7.79 19.74 -13.58
C ASP A 131 -7.77 18.24 -13.90
N ILE A 132 -7.70 17.39 -12.87
CA ILE A 132 -7.75 15.94 -13.02
C ILE A 132 -9.12 15.45 -13.47
N GLU A 133 -10.22 15.95 -12.88
CA GLU A 133 -11.60 15.64 -13.32
C GLU A 133 -11.79 16.02 -14.80
N SER A 134 -11.33 17.23 -15.18
CA SER A 134 -11.39 17.70 -16.57
C SER A 134 -10.56 16.82 -17.51
N LYS A 135 -9.36 16.40 -17.07
CA LYS A 135 -8.50 15.52 -17.86
C LYS A 135 -9.11 14.14 -18.04
N ALA A 136 -9.63 13.52 -16.99
CA ALA A 136 -10.32 12.23 -17.06
C ALA A 136 -11.50 12.28 -18.04
N ASP A 137 -12.36 13.32 -17.93
CA ASP A 137 -13.51 13.53 -18.82
C ASP A 137 -13.08 13.70 -20.28
N GLN A 138 -12.03 14.49 -20.54
CA GLN A 138 -11.46 14.66 -21.90
C GLN A 138 -10.96 13.33 -22.47
N VAL A 139 -10.27 12.53 -21.66
CA VAL A 139 -9.74 11.22 -22.11
C VAL A 139 -10.89 10.27 -22.41
N MET A 140 -11.88 10.15 -21.52
CA MET A 140 -13.06 9.30 -21.74
C MET A 140 -13.80 9.70 -23.04
N LYS A 141 -14.02 11.00 -23.25
CA LYS A 141 -14.63 11.50 -24.49
C LYS A 141 -13.78 11.19 -25.72
N SER A 142 -12.46 11.31 -25.64
CA SER A 142 -11.55 10.98 -26.73
C SER A 142 -11.55 9.50 -27.10
N LEU A 143 -11.94 8.63 -26.17
CA LEU A 143 -12.05 7.18 -26.32
C LEU A 143 -13.47 6.72 -26.64
N ASP A 144 -14.42 7.65 -26.79
CA ASP A 144 -15.85 7.38 -26.98
C ASP A 144 -16.46 6.52 -25.86
N ILE A 145 -16.08 6.82 -24.62
CA ILE A 145 -16.58 6.15 -23.42
C ILE A 145 -17.66 7.04 -22.78
N ALA A 146 -18.89 6.53 -22.72
CA ALA A 146 -19.94 7.12 -21.91
C ALA A 146 -19.70 6.79 -20.43
N GLY A 147 -19.57 7.81 -19.58
CA GLY A 147 -19.31 7.60 -18.16
C GLY A 147 -19.44 8.89 -17.36
N LYS A 148 -19.25 8.78 -16.06
CA LYS A 148 -19.31 9.92 -15.13
C LYS A 148 -18.05 10.02 -14.28
N ILE A 149 -17.72 11.25 -13.91
CA ILE A 149 -16.69 11.56 -12.94
C ILE A 149 -17.39 11.91 -11.61
N GLU A 150 -17.01 11.22 -10.55
CA GLU A 150 -17.55 11.48 -9.21
C GLU A 150 -16.44 12.01 -8.29
N LYS A 151 -16.75 13.11 -7.59
CA LYS A 151 -15.92 13.58 -6.49
C LYS A 151 -16.13 12.69 -5.27
N VAL A 152 -15.01 12.22 -4.69
CA VAL A 152 -14.99 11.57 -3.37
C VAL A 152 -14.37 12.53 -2.36
N GLU A 153 -14.93 12.59 -1.16
CA GLU A 153 -14.35 13.39 -0.08
C GLU A 153 -12.97 12.85 0.32
N ALA A 154 -12.09 13.77 0.72
CA ALA A 154 -10.78 13.42 1.26
C ALA A 154 -10.92 12.58 2.53
N LEU A 155 -9.90 11.75 2.80
CA LEU A 155 -9.83 11.00 4.05
C LEU A 155 -9.80 11.96 5.25
N LYS A 156 -10.47 11.57 6.32
CA LYS A 156 -10.42 12.28 7.60
C LYS A 156 -9.09 12.05 8.29
N THR A 157 -8.71 12.97 9.19
CA THR A 157 -7.46 12.91 9.95
C THR A 157 -7.26 11.58 10.66
N GLU A 158 -8.32 10.98 11.22
CA GLU A 158 -8.21 9.66 11.88
C GLU A 158 -7.82 8.54 10.91
N ALA A 159 -8.32 8.58 9.66
CA ALA A 159 -7.95 7.61 8.64
C ALA A 159 -6.52 7.84 8.13
N LEU A 160 -6.07 9.09 8.05
CA LEU A 160 -4.68 9.41 7.71
C LEU A 160 -3.73 8.95 8.81
N ALA A 161 -4.08 9.15 10.08
CA ALA A 161 -3.28 8.67 11.21
C ALA A 161 -3.14 7.13 11.17
N ALA A 162 -4.22 6.40 10.88
CA ALA A 162 -4.18 4.95 10.71
C ALA A 162 -3.21 4.52 9.59
N LEU A 163 -3.26 5.18 8.42
CA LEU A 163 -2.34 4.91 7.32
C LEU A 163 -0.88 5.26 7.66
N ALA A 164 -0.65 6.33 8.42
CA ALA A 164 0.69 6.70 8.87
C ALA A 164 1.27 5.65 9.85
N LEU A 165 0.44 5.10 10.74
CA LEU A 165 0.84 4.01 11.66
C LEU A 165 1.24 2.74 10.91
N GLU A 166 0.57 2.41 9.80
CA GLU A 166 0.92 1.27 8.96
C GLU A 166 2.36 1.33 8.43
N THR A 167 2.94 2.53 8.32
CA THR A 167 4.32 2.69 7.83
C THR A 167 5.38 2.29 8.86
N ALA A 168 5.01 2.11 10.12
CA ALA A 168 5.92 1.92 11.27
C ALA A 168 7.01 3.02 11.41
N LEU A 169 6.75 4.20 10.85
CA LEU A 169 7.63 5.37 10.96
C LEU A 169 7.26 6.27 12.13
N VAL A 170 6.05 6.14 12.67
CA VAL A 170 5.50 6.93 13.77
C VAL A 170 4.76 6.05 14.76
N THR A 171 4.69 6.50 16.02
CA THR A 171 3.87 5.87 17.07
C THR A 171 2.46 6.47 17.09
N GLU A 172 1.55 5.83 17.83
CA GLU A 172 0.17 6.31 17.99
C GLU A 172 0.12 7.72 18.62
N GLU A 173 0.97 7.99 19.63
CA GLU A 173 1.07 9.30 20.27
C GLU A 173 1.57 10.35 19.29
N GLU A 174 2.58 10.03 18.48
CA GLU A 174 3.11 10.94 17.48
C GLU A 174 2.08 11.23 16.38
N ALA A 175 1.41 10.19 15.86
CA ALA A 175 0.39 10.35 14.83
C ALA A 175 -0.81 11.18 15.30
N ALA A 176 -1.20 11.07 16.58
CA ALA A 176 -2.30 11.84 17.16
C ALA A 176 -1.98 13.34 17.31
N GLU A 177 -0.70 13.73 17.37
CA GLU A 177 -0.26 15.13 17.46
C GLU A 177 0.05 15.77 16.09
N MET A 178 0.08 14.95 15.00
CA MET A 178 0.43 15.40 13.65
C MET A 178 -0.73 16.10 12.95
N THR A 179 -0.39 17.09 12.14
CA THR A 179 -1.29 17.68 11.14
C THR A 179 -1.49 16.72 9.96
N ASP A 180 -2.55 16.91 9.18
CA ASP A 180 -2.80 16.13 7.96
C ASP A 180 -1.60 16.17 7.00
N GLU A 181 -0.92 17.33 6.85
CA GLU A 181 0.26 17.48 6.03
C GLU A 181 1.45 16.63 6.52
N GLU A 182 1.67 16.59 7.83
CA GLU A 182 2.72 15.77 8.43
C GLU A 182 2.41 14.27 8.26
N LEU A 183 1.14 13.87 8.42
CA LEU A 183 0.67 12.51 8.18
C LEU A 183 0.89 12.10 6.71
N TYR A 184 0.55 12.96 5.74
CA TYR A 184 0.84 12.67 4.32
C TYR A 184 2.31 12.49 4.01
N LYS A 185 3.20 13.28 4.64
CA LYS A 185 4.64 13.11 4.48
C LYS A 185 5.11 11.74 4.98
N VAL A 186 4.59 11.29 6.12
CA VAL A 186 4.89 9.97 6.68
C VAL A 186 4.37 8.86 5.77
N ILE A 187 3.11 8.95 5.33
CA ILE A 187 2.49 7.98 4.40
C ILE A 187 3.30 7.91 3.09
N SER A 188 3.67 9.07 2.52
CA SER A 188 4.47 9.12 1.30
C SER A 188 5.83 8.46 1.48
N ALA A 189 6.53 8.72 2.59
CA ALA A 189 7.82 8.09 2.89
C ALA A 189 7.68 6.56 2.98
N GLY A 190 6.63 6.06 3.66
CA GLY A 190 6.33 4.63 3.75
C GLY A 190 6.02 4.00 2.39
N ARG A 191 5.26 4.69 1.54
CA ARG A 191 4.95 4.20 0.18
C ARG A 191 6.18 4.15 -0.73
N ILE A 192 7.09 5.12 -0.62
CA ILE A 192 8.37 5.09 -1.34
C ILE A 192 9.21 3.91 -0.87
N GLU A 193 9.32 3.71 0.45
CA GLU A 193 10.07 2.60 1.05
C GLU A 193 9.54 1.22 0.57
N THR A 194 8.23 1.10 0.36
CA THR A 194 7.57 -0.15 -0.04
C THR A 194 7.12 -0.17 -1.51
N ALA A 195 7.72 0.64 -2.37
CA ALA A 195 7.32 0.77 -3.78
C ALA A 195 7.40 -0.54 -4.58
N LEU A 196 8.23 -1.50 -4.14
CA LEU A 196 8.35 -2.83 -4.75
C LEU A 196 7.26 -3.81 -4.30
N LEU A 197 6.51 -3.51 -3.25
CA LEU A 197 5.46 -4.37 -2.70
C LEU A 197 4.13 -4.04 -3.38
N LEU A 198 3.73 -4.88 -4.33
CA LEU A 198 2.62 -4.60 -5.24
C LEU A 198 1.24 -4.80 -4.61
N THR A 199 1.10 -5.75 -3.67
CA THR A 199 -0.18 -6.05 -3.03
C THR A 199 -0.30 -5.51 -1.62
N GLU A 200 -1.53 -5.31 -1.16
CA GLU A 200 -1.82 -4.85 0.20
C GLU A 200 -1.29 -5.86 1.23
N GLU A 201 -1.48 -7.15 0.97
CA GLU A 201 -1.04 -8.22 1.86
C GLU A 201 0.48 -8.21 2.04
N MET A 202 1.24 -7.99 0.98
CA MET A 202 2.70 -7.89 1.05
C MET A 202 3.12 -6.66 1.85
N ARG A 203 2.48 -5.52 1.65
CA ARG A 203 2.76 -4.29 2.43
C ARG A 203 2.48 -4.50 3.91
N GLN A 204 1.33 -5.07 4.25
CA GLN A 204 0.97 -5.37 5.63
C GLN A 204 1.96 -6.36 6.29
N ALA A 205 2.41 -7.38 5.55
CA ALA A 205 3.43 -8.31 6.02
C ALA A 205 4.75 -7.59 6.31
N TYR A 206 5.18 -6.70 5.39
CA TYR A 206 6.39 -5.91 5.55
C TYR A 206 6.34 -5.01 6.79
N TYR A 207 5.29 -4.21 6.95
CA TYR A 207 5.18 -3.29 8.07
C TYR A 207 5.13 -4.03 9.42
N THR A 208 4.36 -5.11 9.50
CA THR A 208 4.31 -5.92 10.73
C THR A 208 5.67 -6.55 11.03
N ALA A 209 6.34 -7.13 10.02
CA ALA A 209 7.66 -7.72 10.19
C ALA A 209 8.69 -6.66 10.61
N LYS A 210 8.66 -5.47 9.98
CA LYS A 210 9.55 -4.35 10.30
C LYS A 210 9.39 -3.92 11.75
N ASP A 211 8.16 -3.63 12.19
CA ASP A 211 7.88 -3.11 13.53
C ASP A 211 8.35 -4.08 14.63
N HIS A 212 7.85 -5.30 14.59
CA HIS A 212 8.17 -6.29 15.62
C HIS A 212 9.61 -6.79 15.58
N LYS A 213 10.23 -6.90 14.40
CA LYS A 213 11.66 -7.27 14.28
C LYS A 213 12.58 -6.16 14.77
N ILE A 214 12.23 -4.90 14.53
CA ILE A 214 12.97 -3.76 15.11
C ILE A 214 12.88 -3.79 16.64
N ALA A 215 11.67 -3.94 17.18
CA ALA A 215 11.47 -4.04 18.63
C ALA A 215 12.20 -5.24 19.25
N PHE A 216 12.23 -6.38 18.56
CA PHE A 216 12.99 -7.56 18.99
C PHE A 216 14.50 -7.30 19.01
N ALA A 217 15.05 -6.70 17.94
CA ALA A 217 16.48 -6.40 17.84
C ALA A 217 16.94 -5.43 18.94
N GLU A 218 16.14 -4.41 19.28
CA GLU A 218 16.44 -3.52 20.40
C GLU A 218 16.52 -4.27 21.73
N ARG A 219 15.61 -5.20 21.96
CA ARG A 219 15.57 -6.04 23.18
C ARG A 219 16.71 -7.05 23.22
N GLU A 220 17.20 -7.53 22.07
CA GLU A 220 18.44 -8.32 22.03
C GLU A 220 19.66 -7.52 22.49
N GLU A 221 19.80 -6.25 22.08
CA GLU A 221 20.86 -5.37 22.58
C GLU A 221 20.72 -5.14 24.09
N THR A 222 19.50 -4.96 24.59
CA THR A 222 19.22 -4.89 26.02
C THR A 222 19.66 -6.16 26.75
N ALA A 223 19.35 -7.34 26.21
CA ALA A 223 19.78 -8.63 26.78
C ALA A 223 21.30 -8.74 26.86
N LYS A 224 22.04 -8.32 25.82
CA LYS A 224 23.52 -8.29 25.81
C LYS A 224 24.11 -7.41 26.89
N VAL A 225 23.50 -6.25 27.15
CA VAL A 225 23.94 -5.35 28.22
C VAL A 225 23.75 -6.01 29.58
N ILE A 226 22.60 -6.64 29.87
CA ILE A 226 22.33 -7.35 31.13
C ILE A 226 23.28 -8.54 31.30
N GLU A 227 23.56 -9.29 30.20
CA GLU A 227 24.51 -10.40 30.20
C GLU A 227 25.91 -9.94 30.60
N ALA A 228 26.37 -8.83 30.07
CA ALA A 228 27.70 -8.26 30.35
C ALA A 228 27.86 -7.82 31.80
N MET A 229 26.78 -7.47 32.50
CA MET A 229 26.82 -7.15 33.95
C MET A 229 27.18 -8.36 34.81
N GLY A 230 26.76 -9.56 34.42
CA GLY A 230 27.08 -10.81 35.10
C GLY A 230 26.63 -10.87 36.57
N GLY A 231 27.28 -11.73 37.36
CA GLY A 231 27.08 -11.80 38.80
C GLY A 231 25.60 -12.03 39.20
N ILE A 232 25.07 -11.15 40.06
CA ILE A 232 23.69 -11.25 40.57
C ILE A 232 22.63 -11.01 39.47
N TYR A 233 23.00 -10.40 38.36
CA TYR A 233 22.09 -10.11 37.25
C TYR A 233 21.90 -11.29 36.27
N THR A 234 22.66 -12.39 36.46
CA THR A 234 22.55 -13.57 35.58
C THR A 234 21.12 -14.16 35.57
N LEU A 235 20.44 -14.17 36.70
CA LEU A 235 19.05 -14.67 36.79
C LEU A 235 18.07 -13.74 36.04
N VAL A 236 18.28 -12.43 36.12
CA VAL A 236 17.48 -11.44 35.36
C VAL A 236 17.69 -11.64 33.90
N HIS A 237 18.95 -11.78 33.44
CA HIS A 237 19.29 -12.07 32.05
C HIS A 237 18.58 -13.34 31.55
N VAL A 238 18.67 -14.46 32.29
CA VAL A 238 18.01 -15.73 31.90
C VAL A 238 16.50 -15.56 31.78
N GLY A 239 15.86 -14.90 32.74
CA GLY A 239 14.41 -14.64 32.71
C GLY A 239 14.01 -13.78 31.54
N TYR A 240 14.74 -12.68 31.28
CA TYR A 240 14.51 -11.77 30.18
C TYR A 240 14.71 -12.45 28.81
N LYS A 241 15.79 -13.23 28.67
CA LYS A 241 16.07 -14.01 27.46
C LYS A 241 14.98 -15.04 27.15
N THR A 242 14.45 -15.73 28.19
CA THR A 242 13.34 -16.67 28.00
C THR A 242 12.07 -15.96 27.51
N ALA A 243 11.76 -14.77 28.02
CA ALA A 243 10.65 -13.96 27.55
C ALA A 243 10.88 -13.47 26.11
N LEU A 244 12.11 -13.07 25.80
CA LEU A 244 12.50 -12.64 24.44
C LEU A 244 12.40 -13.79 23.42
N GLU A 245 12.75 -15.01 23.81
CA GLU A 245 12.55 -16.20 22.97
C GLU A 245 11.06 -16.50 22.72
N ALA A 246 10.19 -16.27 23.70
CA ALA A 246 8.74 -16.41 23.50
C ALA A 246 8.21 -15.35 22.54
N TYR A 247 8.67 -14.11 22.65
CA TYR A 247 8.32 -13.02 21.74
C TYR A 247 8.80 -13.32 20.31
N SER A 248 10.04 -13.78 20.15
CA SER A 248 10.57 -14.20 18.85
C SER A 248 9.73 -15.29 18.18
N LYS A 249 9.31 -16.30 18.95
CA LYS A 249 8.45 -17.37 18.42
C LYS A 249 7.09 -16.84 17.94
N ALA A 250 6.53 -15.87 18.63
CA ALA A 250 5.27 -15.26 18.22
C ALA A 250 5.43 -14.44 16.93
N ILE A 251 6.54 -13.72 16.76
CA ILE A 251 6.87 -13.01 15.50
C ILE A 251 6.99 -14.04 14.35
N ILE A 252 7.76 -15.10 14.54
CA ILE A 252 7.96 -16.15 13.53
C ILE A 252 6.62 -16.80 13.14
N ALA A 253 5.76 -17.09 14.13
CA ALA A 253 4.45 -17.69 13.85
C ALA A 253 3.56 -16.79 12.99
N ILE A 254 3.61 -15.46 13.16
CA ILE A 254 2.91 -14.50 12.33
C ILE A 254 3.49 -14.47 10.91
N ASP A 255 4.81 -14.42 10.78
CA ASP A 255 5.48 -14.42 9.47
C ASP A 255 5.17 -15.71 8.69
N GLU A 256 5.27 -16.86 9.34
CA GLU A 256 4.95 -18.17 8.74
C GLU A 256 3.47 -18.26 8.35
N PHE A 257 2.55 -17.81 9.22
CA PHE A 257 1.13 -17.81 8.92
C PHE A 257 0.84 -16.92 7.69
N ARG A 258 1.37 -15.71 7.66
CA ARG A 258 1.18 -14.79 6.54
C ARG A 258 1.72 -15.37 5.26
N TYR A 259 2.96 -15.88 5.26
CA TYR A 259 3.53 -16.51 4.08
C TYR A 259 2.68 -17.68 3.62
N ASN A 260 2.42 -18.65 4.48
CA ASN A 260 1.72 -19.88 4.11
C ASN A 260 0.24 -19.67 3.73
N THR A 261 -0.40 -18.61 4.26
CA THR A 261 -1.84 -18.38 4.07
C THR A 261 -2.12 -17.34 3.00
N LEU A 262 -1.35 -16.23 2.95
CA LEU A 262 -1.66 -15.10 2.07
C LEU A 262 -0.73 -15.03 0.84
N VAL A 263 0.55 -15.38 0.96
CA VAL A 263 1.55 -15.14 -0.10
C VAL A 263 1.86 -16.39 -0.93
N SER A 264 1.92 -17.56 -0.29
CA SER A 264 2.28 -18.81 -0.98
C SER A 264 1.31 -19.12 -2.13
N PRO A 265 1.81 -19.38 -3.36
CA PRO A 265 0.96 -19.77 -4.50
C PRO A 265 0.12 -21.03 -4.24
N GLU A 266 0.56 -21.88 -3.31
CA GLU A 266 -0.13 -23.12 -2.93
C GLU A 266 -1.24 -22.90 -1.90
N SER A 267 -1.35 -21.70 -1.32
CA SER A 267 -2.40 -21.39 -0.33
C SER A 267 -3.80 -21.40 -0.97
N ASP A 268 -4.80 -21.74 -0.18
CA ASP A 268 -6.20 -21.69 -0.64
C ASP A 268 -6.63 -20.24 -0.95
N TYR A 269 -6.04 -19.26 -0.26
CA TYR A 269 -6.28 -17.84 -0.51
C TYR A 269 -5.79 -17.44 -1.91
N GLN A 270 -4.54 -17.78 -2.28
CA GLN A 270 -4.00 -17.46 -3.60
C GLN A 270 -4.70 -18.24 -4.73
N LYS A 271 -5.11 -19.47 -4.49
CA LYS A 271 -5.94 -20.24 -5.46
C LYS A 271 -7.29 -19.58 -5.69
N SER A 272 -7.94 -19.15 -4.61
CA SER A 272 -9.23 -18.45 -4.71
C SER A 272 -9.09 -17.09 -5.39
N LEU A 273 -7.98 -16.38 -5.15
CA LEU A 273 -7.66 -15.14 -5.86
C LEU A 273 -7.45 -15.37 -7.37
N ALA A 274 -6.76 -16.46 -7.74
CA ALA A 274 -6.61 -16.83 -9.15
C ALA A 274 -7.97 -17.15 -9.83
N GLU A 275 -8.83 -17.89 -9.14
CA GLU A 275 -10.21 -18.18 -9.62
C GLU A 275 -11.03 -16.90 -9.77
N LEU A 276 -10.92 -15.96 -8.82
CA LEU A 276 -11.58 -14.66 -8.89
C LEU A 276 -11.10 -13.83 -10.09
N ARG A 277 -9.78 -13.82 -10.34
CA ARG A 277 -9.17 -13.13 -11.49
C ARG A 277 -9.62 -13.71 -12.81
N GLU A 278 -9.66 -15.05 -12.93
CA GLU A 278 -10.17 -15.73 -14.13
C GLU A 278 -11.64 -15.39 -14.37
N ALA A 279 -12.49 -15.48 -13.33
CA ALA A 279 -13.90 -15.14 -13.43
C ALA A 279 -14.12 -13.67 -13.82
N LYS A 280 -13.28 -12.75 -13.29
CA LYS A 280 -13.34 -11.34 -13.64
C LYS A 280 -12.90 -11.07 -15.08
N THR A 281 -11.84 -11.72 -15.53
CA THR A 281 -11.36 -11.63 -16.92
C THR A 281 -12.46 -12.04 -17.89
N GLU A 282 -13.15 -13.16 -17.61
CA GLU A 282 -14.28 -13.60 -18.45
C GLU A 282 -15.46 -12.65 -18.37
N LEU A 283 -15.78 -12.10 -17.19
CA LEU A 283 -16.83 -11.09 -17.04
C LEU A 283 -16.54 -9.83 -17.88
N LEU A 284 -15.34 -9.26 -17.79
CA LEU A 284 -14.96 -8.07 -18.56
C LEU A 284 -14.98 -8.32 -20.06
N LYS A 285 -14.53 -9.50 -20.50
CA LYS A 285 -14.62 -9.94 -21.90
C LYS A 285 -16.06 -10.04 -22.38
N GLN A 286 -16.95 -10.68 -21.64
CA GLN A 286 -18.37 -10.81 -21.98
C GLN A 286 -19.08 -9.45 -21.95
N LYS A 287 -18.73 -8.57 -21.01
CA LYS A 287 -19.25 -7.21 -20.93
C LYS A 287 -18.86 -6.38 -22.16
N THR A 288 -17.58 -6.39 -22.53
CA THR A 288 -17.07 -5.70 -23.72
C THR A 288 -17.72 -6.25 -25.01
N TYR A 289 -17.80 -7.57 -25.13
CA TYR A 289 -18.45 -8.20 -26.30
C TYR A 289 -19.92 -7.82 -26.41
N THR A 290 -20.69 -7.93 -25.33
CA THR A 290 -22.13 -7.60 -25.32
C THR A 290 -22.34 -6.11 -25.64
N ALA A 291 -21.48 -5.22 -25.10
CA ALA A 291 -21.56 -3.78 -25.37
C ALA A 291 -21.27 -3.42 -26.83
N SER A 292 -20.52 -4.23 -27.56
CA SER A 292 -20.20 -4.02 -28.99
C SER A 292 -21.35 -4.43 -29.94
N LEU A 293 -22.37 -5.17 -29.45
CA LEU A 293 -23.45 -5.68 -30.27
C LEU A 293 -24.61 -4.68 -30.43
N ASP A 294 -25.35 -4.79 -31.53
CA ASP A 294 -26.62 -4.08 -31.69
C ASP A 294 -27.66 -4.68 -30.73
N VAL A 295 -28.21 -3.85 -29.85
CA VAL A 295 -29.20 -4.26 -28.83
C VAL A 295 -30.48 -4.90 -29.41
N ASN A 296 -30.78 -4.65 -30.71
CA ASN A 296 -31.90 -5.26 -31.43
C ASN A 296 -31.49 -6.49 -32.25
N GLY A 297 -30.22 -6.88 -32.22
CA GLY A 297 -29.69 -8.03 -32.96
C GLY A 297 -30.03 -9.37 -32.25
N GLU A 298 -30.09 -10.44 -33.00
CA GLU A 298 -30.36 -11.78 -32.45
C GLU A 298 -29.21 -12.24 -31.50
N GLU A 299 -27.97 -11.84 -31.79
CA GLU A 299 -26.79 -12.20 -31.00
C GLU A 299 -26.79 -11.54 -29.62
N TYR A 300 -27.35 -10.31 -29.48
CA TYR A 300 -27.39 -9.57 -28.24
C TYR A 300 -28.10 -10.34 -27.12
N THR A 301 -29.22 -11.02 -27.43
CA THR A 301 -29.95 -11.80 -26.42
C THR A 301 -29.10 -12.94 -25.87
N SER A 302 -28.40 -13.69 -26.73
CA SER A 302 -27.50 -14.75 -26.31
C SER A 302 -26.31 -14.25 -25.52
N ALA A 303 -25.69 -13.17 -25.96
CA ALA A 303 -24.58 -12.52 -25.28
C ALA A 303 -24.99 -12.00 -23.89
N SER A 304 -26.17 -11.40 -23.76
CA SER A 304 -26.69 -10.91 -22.46
C SER A 304 -26.92 -12.05 -21.47
N ILE A 305 -27.38 -13.23 -21.91
CA ILE A 305 -27.50 -14.41 -21.03
C ILE A 305 -26.11 -14.89 -20.59
N THR A 306 -25.15 -14.92 -21.50
CA THR A 306 -23.78 -15.33 -21.18
C THR A 306 -23.12 -14.32 -20.20
N LEU A 307 -23.34 -13.03 -20.41
CA LEU A 307 -22.88 -11.99 -19.49
C LEU A 307 -23.46 -12.19 -18.08
N GLN A 308 -24.77 -12.42 -17.96
CA GLN A 308 -25.38 -12.70 -16.65
C GLN A 308 -24.77 -13.93 -15.97
N MET A 309 -24.50 -15.00 -16.72
CA MET A 309 -23.83 -16.19 -16.17
C MET A 309 -22.41 -15.89 -15.69
N SER A 310 -21.67 -15.05 -16.42
CA SER A 310 -20.32 -14.60 -16.01
C SER A 310 -20.38 -13.74 -14.76
N GLU A 311 -21.37 -12.85 -14.61
CA GLU A 311 -21.60 -12.07 -13.39
C GLU A 311 -21.90 -12.96 -12.18
N GLU A 312 -22.75 -13.99 -12.34
CA GLU A 312 -23.04 -14.95 -11.27
C GLU A 312 -21.78 -15.74 -10.86
N THR A 313 -20.94 -16.11 -11.83
CA THR A 313 -19.69 -16.83 -11.58
C THR A 313 -18.69 -15.96 -10.85
N TYR A 314 -18.51 -14.71 -11.29
CA TYR A 314 -17.67 -13.73 -10.62
C TYR A 314 -18.12 -13.46 -9.18
N ASN A 315 -19.42 -13.25 -8.96
CA ASN A 315 -19.95 -12.99 -7.61
C ASN A 315 -19.74 -14.18 -6.66
N LYS A 316 -19.80 -15.42 -7.16
CA LYS A 316 -19.48 -16.62 -6.36
C LYS A 316 -17.99 -16.70 -6.01
N ALA A 317 -17.11 -16.43 -6.97
CA ALA A 317 -15.69 -16.42 -6.74
C ALA A 317 -15.28 -15.29 -5.76
N LEU A 318 -15.87 -14.11 -5.90
CA LEU A 318 -15.66 -12.99 -4.98
C LEU A 318 -16.07 -13.35 -3.55
N ALA A 319 -17.26 -13.91 -3.35
CA ALA A 319 -17.73 -14.31 -2.03
C ALA A 319 -16.84 -15.39 -1.38
N ALA A 320 -16.31 -16.33 -2.16
CA ALA A 320 -15.39 -17.35 -1.67
C ALA A 320 -14.04 -16.71 -1.23
N TYR A 321 -13.49 -15.81 -2.03
CA TYR A 321 -12.27 -15.07 -1.73
C TYR A 321 -12.41 -14.21 -0.46
N GLU A 322 -13.49 -13.45 -0.34
CA GLU A 322 -13.77 -12.62 0.84
C GLU A 322 -13.93 -13.47 2.11
N GLN A 323 -14.57 -14.63 2.01
CA GLN A 323 -14.72 -15.55 3.16
C GLN A 323 -13.37 -16.11 3.62
N LEU A 324 -12.48 -16.47 2.69
CA LEU A 324 -11.11 -16.92 3.03
C LEU A 324 -10.31 -15.79 3.65
N GLY A 325 -10.39 -14.59 3.11
CA GLY A 325 -9.76 -13.40 3.67
C GLY A 325 -10.22 -13.11 5.10
N ALA A 326 -11.53 -13.14 5.35
CA ALA A 326 -12.09 -12.95 6.70
C ALA A 326 -11.62 -14.02 7.69
N THR A 327 -11.51 -15.27 7.23
CA THR A 327 -11.02 -16.38 8.05
C THR A 327 -9.52 -16.20 8.38
N ALA A 328 -8.72 -15.83 7.40
CA ALA A 328 -7.30 -15.57 7.57
C ALA A 328 -7.06 -14.39 8.53
N ASN A 329 -7.80 -13.29 8.36
CA ASN A 329 -7.71 -12.13 9.24
C ASN A 329 -8.04 -12.47 10.69
N LYS A 330 -9.08 -13.25 10.94
CA LYS A 330 -9.40 -13.69 12.30
C LYS A 330 -8.30 -14.53 12.94
N ALA A 331 -7.72 -15.47 12.20
CA ALA A 331 -6.62 -16.27 12.70
C ALA A 331 -5.37 -15.40 12.96
N LEU A 332 -5.11 -14.41 12.12
CA LEU A 332 -4.03 -13.45 12.31
C LEU A 332 -4.23 -12.58 13.55
N GLU A 333 -5.47 -12.11 13.83
CA GLU A 333 -5.79 -11.35 15.05
C GLU A 333 -5.46 -12.15 16.33
N GLU A 334 -5.72 -13.47 16.33
CA GLU A 334 -5.38 -14.35 17.46
C GLU A 334 -3.84 -14.43 17.64
N LEU A 335 -3.08 -14.55 16.56
CA LEU A 335 -1.61 -14.55 16.62
C LEU A 335 -1.05 -13.19 17.08
N VAL A 336 -1.60 -12.08 16.59
CA VAL A 336 -1.22 -10.73 17.00
C VAL A 336 -1.55 -10.50 18.48
N SER A 337 -2.67 -11.04 18.97
CA SER A 337 -2.99 -10.97 20.40
C SER A 337 -1.94 -11.69 21.26
N ALA A 338 -1.54 -12.90 20.86
CA ALA A 338 -0.48 -13.64 21.56
C ALA A 338 0.87 -12.91 21.51
N LEU A 339 1.18 -12.26 20.40
CA LEU A 339 2.38 -11.44 20.26
C LEU A 339 2.36 -10.24 21.21
N ARG A 340 1.24 -9.53 21.30
CA ARG A 340 1.05 -8.41 22.23
C ARG A 340 1.14 -8.84 23.70
N GLU A 341 0.63 -10.01 24.03
CA GLU A 341 0.78 -10.57 25.39
C GLU A 341 2.25 -10.82 25.73
N ALA A 342 3.01 -11.42 24.79
CA ALA A 342 4.44 -11.66 24.97
C ALA A 342 5.23 -10.34 25.11
N GLU A 343 4.90 -9.35 24.30
CA GLU A 343 5.49 -8.01 24.36
C GLU A 343 5.16 -7.30 25.68
N THR A 344 3.89 -7.33 26.12
CA THR A 344 3.46 -6.75 27.39
C THR A 344 4.22 -7.38 28.57
N TYR A 345 4.47 -8.68 28.52
CA TYR A 345 5.26 -9.37 29.53
C TYR A 345 6.72 -8.89 29.52
N LEU A 346 7.34 -8.71 28.36
CA LEU A 346 8.69 -8.13 28.25
C LEU A 346 8.74 -6.73 28.83
N ILE A 347 7.80 -5.86 28.48
CA ILE A 347 7.70 -4.50 29.02
C ILE A 347 7.61 -4.54 30.57
N SER A 348 6.80 -5.44 31.11
CA SER A 348 6.67 -5.58 32.59
C SER A 348 7.98 -5.98 33.24
N LEU A 349 8.80 -6.81 32.61
CA LEU A 349 10.14 -7.17 33.08
C LEU A 349 11.08 -5.95 33.01
N GLU A 350 11.05 -5.18 31.91
CA GLU A 350 11.85 -3.97 31.72
C GLU A 350 11.52 -2.90 32.79
N GLU A 351 10.25 -2.71 33.08
CA GLU A 351 9.80 -1.82 34.16
C GLU A 351 10.34 -2.26 35.56
N SER A 352 10.47 -3.57 35.77
CA SER A 352 10.96 -4.16 37.03
C SER A 352 12.48 -4.16 37.18
N PHE A 353 13.24 -3.73 36.17
CA PHE A 353 14.69 -3.67 36.24
C PHE A 353 15.17 -2.81 37.41
N SER A 354 16.22 -3.27 38.10
CA SER A 354 16.87 -2.49 39.16
C SER A 354 17.47 -1.20 38.63
N ASP A 355 17.69 -0.25 39.53
CA ASP A 355 18.34 1.03 39.20
C ASP A 355 19.71 0.83 38.56
N ASP A 356 20.46 -0.20 38.96
CA ASP A 356 21.77 -0.52 38.39
C ASP A 356 21.65 -0.97 36.94
N ILE A 357 20.67 -1.82 36.60
CA ILE A 357 20.40 -2.23 35.21
C ILE A 357 19.98 -1.00 34.39
N LYS A 358 19.07 -0.17 34.90
CA LYS A 358 18.63 1.06 34.24
C LYS A 358 19.77 2.03 34.02
N ALA A 359 20.69 2.16 34.97
CA ALA A 359 21.87 3.00 34.85
C ALA A 359 22.82 2.48 33.75
N GLU A 360 23.06 1.17 33.69
CA GLU A 360 23.93 0.57 32.68
C GLU A 360 23.32 0.70 31.28
N LEU A 361 22.02 0.41 31.12
CA LEU A 361 21.29 0.62 29.87
C LEU A 361 21.34 2.08 29.43
N SER A 362 21.21 3.03 30.37
CA SER A 362 21.35 4.45 30.06
C SER A 362 22.78 4.81 29.63
N ALA A 363 23.80 4.22 30.25
CA ALA A 363 25.19 4.41 29.84
C ALA A 363 25.49 3.85 28.45
N LYS A 364 24.78 2.79 28.04
CA LYS A 364 24.88 2.13 26.73
C LYS A 364 23.85 2.60 25.71
N ALA A 365 22.98 3.55 26.04
CA ALA A 365 21.90 3.99 25.18
C ALA A 365 22.35 4.43 23.78
N LYS A 366 23.54 5.05 23.69
CA LYS A 366 24.09 5.48 22.40
C LYS A 366 24.59 4.31 21.55
N ASP A 367 25.16 3.29 22.20
CA ASP A 367 25.64 2.09 21.50
C ASP A 367 24.42 1.31 20.96
N ILE A 368 23.37 1.16 21.77
CA ILE A 368 22.09 0.55 21.37
C ILE A 368 21.44 1.34 20.22
N GLU A 369 21.38 2.68 20.33
CA GLU A 369 20.84 3.54 19.27
C GLU A 369 21.60 3.36 17.95
N ASN A 370 22.93 3.31 17.99
CA ASN A 370 23.75 3.08 16.79
C ASN A 370 23.52 1.70 16.20
N ALA A 371 23.42 0.64 17.01
CA ALA A 371 23.12 -0.71 16.56
C ALA A 371 21.73 -0.76 15.88
N MET A 372 20.73 -0.10 16.48
CA MET A 372 19.38 -0.03 15.93
C MET A 372 19.31 0.75 14.61
N ASN A 373 20.04 1.87 14.49
CA ASN A 373 20.11 2.62 13.24
C ASN A 373 20.70 1.75 12.11
N THR A 374 21.79 1.03 12.39
CA THR A 374 22.39 0.10 11.43
C THR A 374 21.41 -1.03 11.04
N TYR A 375 20.67 -1.57 12.00
CA TYR A 375 19.65 -2.59 11.72
C TYR A 375 18.54 -2.04 10.81
N LYS A 376 18.00 -0.86 11.13
CA LYS A 376 16.95 -0.21 10.34
C LYS A 376 17.40 0.11 8.91
N ASP A 377 18.62 0.61 8.74
CA ASP A 377 19.19 0.96 7.43
C ASP A 377 19.28 -0.27 6.50
N ASN A 378 19.51 -1.46 7.05
CA ASN A 378 19.65 -2.69 6.29
C ASN A 378 18.34 -3.50 6.15
N PHE A 379 17.33 -3.21 6.98
CA PHE A 379 16.13 -4.05 7.09
C PHE A 379 15.39 -4.21 5.75
N PHE A 380 15.16 -3.13 5.02
CA PHE A 380 14.44 -3.16 3.74
C PHE A 380 15.23 -3.94 2.68
N ALA A 381 16.55 -3.73 2.62
CA ALA A 381 17.40 -4.46 1.68
C ALA A 381 17.42 -5.97 1.97
N GLU A 382 17.42 -6.38 3.23
CA GLU A 382 17.33 -7.78 3.64
C GLU A 382 15.95 -8.38 3.31
N PHE A 383 14.87 -7.63 3.56
CA PHE A 383 13.51 -8.03 3.21
C PHE A 383 13.35 -8.19 1.69
N GLU A 384 13.80 -7.20 0.91
CA GLU A 384 13.78 -7.25 -0.56
C GLU A 384 14.57 -8.47 -1.08
N ALA A 385 15.77 -8.71 -0.55
CA ALA A 385 16.59 -9.84 -0.96
C ALA A 385 15.92 -11.19 -0.66
N ALA A 386 15.23 -11.31 0.49
CA ALA A 386 14.53 -12.53 0.90
C ALA A 386 13.28 -12.82 0.03
N HIS A 387 12.61 -11.78 -0.46
CA HIS A 387 11.34 -11.91 -1.20
C HIS A 387 11.43 -11.53 -2.68
N LYS A 388 12.61 -11.26 -3.18
CA LYS A 388 12.83 -10.75 -4.54
C LYS A 388 12.22 -11.64 -5.63
N GLU A 389 12.39 -12.95 -5.52
CA GLU A 389 11.86 -13.89 -6.52
C GLU A 389 10.33 -13.91 -6.48
N ASP A 390 9.71 -13.86 -5.30
CA ASP A 390 8.25 -13.83 -5.13
C ASP A 390 7.66 -12.53 -5.68
N ILE A 391 8.30 -11.38 -5.39
CA ILE A 391 7.89 -10.07 -5.90
C ILE A 391 7.95 -10.04 -7.44
N LEU A 392 9.03 -10.51 -8.02
CA LEU A 392 9.18 -10.55 -9.49
C LEU A 392 8.17 -11.51 -10.14
N ALA A 393 7.93 -12.68 -9.55
CA ALA A 393 6.95 -13.63 -10.06
C ALA A 393 5.52 -13.05 -10.01
N MET A 394 5.19 -12.33 -8.94
CA MET A 394 3.90 -11.65 -8.82
C MET A 394 3.76 -10.54 -9.87
N GLU A 395 4.77 -9.69 -10.05
CA GLU A 395 4.76 -8.63 -11.06
C GLU A 395 4.56 -9.21 -12.47
N GLU A 396 5.27 -10.27 -12.83
CA GLU A 396 5.11 -10.93 -14.13
C GLU A 396 3.72 -11.55 -14.30
N SER A 397 3.15 -12.13 -13.24
CA SER A 397 1.78 -12.65 -13.25
C SER A 397 0.75 -11.54 -13.50
N LEU A 398 0.90 -10.38 -12.83
CA LEU A 398 0.01 -9.22 -13.02
C LEU A 398 0.14 -8.63 -14.44
N LYS A 399 1.35 -8.57 -14.99
CA LYS A 399 1.58 -8.15 -16.39
C LYS A 399 0.93 -9.10 -17.39
N ALA A 400 1.02 -10.41 -17.16
CA ALA A 400 0.39 -11.41 -18.03
C ALA A 400 -1.14 -11.26 -18.03
N GLN A 401 -1.75 -11.08 -16.87
CA GLN A 401 -3.19 -10.85 -16.74
C GLN A 401 -3.63 -9.55 -17.43
N LYS A 402 -2.88 -8.46 -17.25
CA LYS A 402 -3.14 -7.20 -17.96
C LYS A 402 -3.12 -7.41 -19.49
N GLN A 403 -2.14 -8.14 -20.00
CA GLN A 403 -2.05 -8.42 -21.43
C GLN A 403 -3.24 -9.25 -21.93
N GLU A 404 -3.68 -10.24 -21.16
CA GLU A 404 -4.86 -11.04 -21.48
C GLU A 404 -6.14 -10.19 -21.59
N LEU A 405 -6.34 -9.27 -20.63
CA LEU A 405 -7.46 -8.31 -20.67
C LEU A 405 -7.39 -7.42 -21.91
N ILE A 406 -6.21 -6.85 -22.22
CA ILE A 406 -6.00 -6.01 -23.41
C ILE A 406 -6.31 -6.80 -24.70
N ASP A 407 -5.87 -8.04 -24.79
CA ASP A 407 -6.10 -8.87 -25.99
C ASP A 407 -7.59 -9.24 -26.09
N SER A 408 -8.28 -9.44 -24.98
CA SER A 408 -9.74 -9.71 -24.96
C SER A 408 -10.53 -8.52 -25.48
N VAL A 409 -10.19 -7.28 -25.07
CA VAL A 409 -10.84 -6.05 -25.55
C VAL A 409 -10.59 -5.87 -27.04
N LYS A 410 -9.34 -6.01 -27.51
CA LYS A 410 -9.01 -5.89 -28.96
C LYS A 410 -9.73 -6.92 -29.83
N ASN A 411 -9.96 -8.12 -29.33
CA ASN A 411 -10.67 -9.16 -30.05
C ASN A 411 -12.18 -8.91 -30.11
N ALA A 412 -12.73 -8.22 -29.11
CA ALA A 412 -14.14 -7.81 -29.12
C ALA A 412 -14.42 -6.65 -30.08
N ASP A 413 -13.44 -5.79 -30.34
CA ASP A 413 -13.54 -4.66 -31.28
C ASP A 413 -13.38 -5.07 -32.76
N ASN A 414 -13.01 -6.32 -33.07
CA ASN A 414 -12.86 -6.88 -34.43
C ASN A 414 -13.97 -7.84 -34.81
#